data_1b3a386cf84d792655cf216eb6faf6ec
#
_entry.id   1b3a386cf84d792655cf216eb6faf6ec
#
_cell.length_a   1.000
_cell.length_b   1.000
_cell.length_c   1.000
_cell.angle_alpha   90.00
_cell.angle_beta   90.00
_cell.angle_gamma   90.00
#
_symmetry.space_group_name_H-M   'P 1'
#
loop_
_entity.id
_entity.type
_entity.pdbx_description
1 polymer ?
#
loop_
_entity_poly.entity_id
_entity_poly.type
_entity_poly.pdbx_seq_one_letter_code
_entity_poly.pdbx_strand_id
1 'polypeptide(L)'
;MHPFQRLLLPSAAFAALAIMIAALLPGRAAADFNGPLVRTDPATAVTDTTATLNGLLDANGRDTLYAFQYGTTTRYGGQTPTQGIDQHQKRAVSATVTGLTPGTVYHYRLVAQQAGRFGVFSGGDQTFTTAATPAAAPAPAAPAPAIPAATPPTALPAAAPVAALGTSVVVAPVKGTVLVKVPGAAGFVALGGANAQVPTGAILDTRKGQVALTTALDGGRTQTATFERGVFQVRQSKTGHGLTDIFLRGPAPACGTSRATGRAAAVTKRKPKKRQLWGRDKGGRFRTHGSNSVATVRGTSWITTDTCTGTRTTVKAGAVSVRDVHRHRTVLVRAGHSYLARRR
;
A
#
# COMPACT_ATOMS: atom_id res chain seq x y z
N MET A 1 -59.41 -36.61 43.96
CA MET A 1 -58.49 -37.24 43.03
C MET A 1 -58.20 -36.23 41.91
N HIS A 2 -57.08 -35.50 41.97
CA HIS A 2 -56.67 -34.53 40.95
C HIS A 2 -55.42 -35.03 40.25
N PRO A 3 -55.34 -34.99 38.95
CA PRO A 3 -54.09 -35.18 38.29
C PRO A 3 -53.42 -33.79 38.05
N PHE A 4 -52.13 -33.74 38.35
CA PHE A 4 -51.23 -32.63 38.11
C PHE A 4 -51.04 -32.35 36.60
N GLN A 5 -51.36 -31.13 36.16
CA GLN A 5 -50.95 -30.61 34.86
C GLN A 5 -49.66 -29.85 35.02
N ARG A 6 -48.57 -30.33 34.38
CA ARG A 6 -47.30 -29.64 34.27
C ARG A 6 -47.43 -28.59 33.17
N LEU A 7 -47.27 -27.33 33.54
CA LEU A 7 -47.17 -26.19 32.64
C LEU A 7 -45.73 -26.08 32.18
N LEU A 8 -45.49 -26.28 30.88
CA LEU A 8 -44.25 -25.98 30.22
C LEU A 8 -44.22 -24.49 29.88
N LEU A 9 -43.32 -23.74 30.47
CA LEU A 9 -43.02 -22.35 30.12
C LEU A 9 -41.96 -22.32 29.01
N PRO A 10 -42.11 -21.50 27.95
CA PRO A 10 -41.11 -21.36 26.93
C PRO A 10 -39.98 -20.41 27.38
N SER A 11 -38.74 -20.86 27.22
CA SER A 11 -37.50 -20.08 27.40
C SER A 11 -37.32 -19.11 26.25
N ALA A 12 -37.76 -17.87 26.37
CA ALA A 12 -37.41 -16.80 25.45
C ALA A 12 -37.65 -15.42 26.09
N ALA A 13 -36.84 -15.02 27.04
CA ALA A 13 -36.78 -13.61 27.49
C ALA A 13 -35.61 -13.37 28.47
N PHE A 14 -34.37 -13.56 28.03
CA PHE A 14 -33.19 -12.99 28.72
C PHE A 14 -32.12 -12.59 27.73
N ALA A 15 -32.42 -11.58 26.93
CA ALA A 15 -31.43 -10.95 26.05
C ALA A 15 -31.76 -9.48 25.80
N ALA A 16 -32.12 -8.73 26.82
CA ALA A 16 -32.31 -7.28 26.64
C ALA A 16 -32.27 -6.54 27.99
N LEU A 17 -31.18 -6.71 28.76
CA LEU A 17 -30.89 -5.78 29.89
C LEU A 17 -29.42 -5.82 30.29
N ALA A 18 -28.51 -5.48 29.39
CA ALA A 18 -27.10 -5.31 29.70
C ALA A 18 -26.47 -4.18 28.86
N ILE A 19 -27.22 -3.17 28.44
CA ILE A 19 -26.70 -1.99 27.76
C ILE A 19 -27.30 -0.76 28.43
N MET A 20 -26.92 -0.46 29.65
CA MET A 20 -27.11 0.85 30.28
C MET A 20 -26.55 0.93 31.71
N ILE A 21 -25.30 0.50 31.96
CA ILE A 21 -24.57 0.93 33.19
C ILE A 21 -23.05 0.93 32.85
N ALA A 22 -22.61 1.82 31.98
CA ALA A 22 -21.18 2.07 31.76
C ALA A 22 -20.87 3.55 31.53
N ALA A 23 -21.68 4.44 32.05
CA ALA A 23 -21.52 5.88 31.84
C ALA A 23 -21.44 6.66 33.14
N LEU A 24 -20.75 6.18 34.18
CA LEU A 24 -20.44 7.01 35.38
C LEU A 24 -19.37 6.34 36.24
N LEU A 25 -18.13 6.22 35.69
CA LEU A 25 -16.93 6.09 36.53
C LEU A 25 -15.84 7.00 35.92
N PRO A 26 -15.47 8.12 36.61
CA PRO A 26 -14.29 8.88 36.24
C PRO A 26 -13.04 8.09 36.65
N GLY A 27 -12.11 7.90 35.72
CA GLY A 27 -10.74 7.50 36.05
C GLY A 27 -10.34 6.06 35.78
N ARG A 28 -10.85 5.40 34.74
CA ARG A 28 -10.08 4.32 34.11
C ARG A 28 -9.30 4.91 32.95
N ALA A 29 -7.98 4.98 33.14
CA ALA A 29 -7.07 5.15 32.03
C ALA A 29 -7.52 4.21 30.89
N ALA A 30 -7.73 4.76 29.70
CA ALA A 30 -7.96 3.97 28.52
C ALA A 30 -6.78 2.99 28.43
N ALA A 31 -7.02 1.71 28.65
CA ALA A 31 -6.02 0.69 28.39
C ALA A 31 -5.72 0.82 26.89
N ASP A 32 -4.50 1.22 26.56
CA ASP A 32 -4.00 1.27 25.21
C ASP A 32 -4.23 -0.09 24.55
N PHE A 33 -5.22 -0.16 23.66
CA PHE A 33 -5.58 -1.37 22.94
C PHE A 33 -4.62 -1.58 21.75
N ASN A 34 -3.34 -1.33 21.93
CA ASN A 34 -2.34 -1.61 20.93
C ASN A 34 -2.03 -3.12 20.92
N GLY A 35 -2.34 -3.80 19.81
CA GLY A 35 -1.91 -5.17 19.56
C GLY A 35 -0.38 -5.26 19.44
N PRO A 36 0.18 -6.47 19.20
CA PRO A 36 1.61 -6.62 18.99
C PRO A 36 2.03 -5.85 17.74
N LEU A 37 3.22 -5.27 17.77
CA LEU A 37 3.82 -4.69 16.55
C LEU A 37 4.51 -5.80 15.78
N VAL A 38 4.05 -6.06 14.56
CA VAL A 38 4.55 -7.12 13.69
C VAL A 38 5.10 -6.52 12.41
N ARG A 39 6.35 -6.79 12.11
CA ARG A 39 7.02 -6.39 10.86
C ARG A 39 7.69 -7.59 10.21
N THR A 40 7.45 -7.80 8.94
CA THR A 40 8.19 -8.77 8.13
C THR A 40 9.42 -8.09 7.54
N ASP A 41 10.60 -8.66 7.76
CA ASP A 41 11.87 -8.15 7.25
C ASP A 41 12.35 -9.02 6.06
N PRO A 42 13.30 -8.55 5.24
CA PRO A 42 13.82 -9.32 4.10
C PRO A 42 14.36 -10.69 4.49
N ALA A 43 14.11 -11.70 3.66
CA ALA A 43 14.68 -13.03 3.83
C ALA A 43 16.19 -13.01 3.59
N THR A 44 16.91 -13.90 4.28
CA THR A 44 18.37 -14.09 4.15
C THR A 44 18.70 -15.55 3.92
N ALA A 45 19.97 -15.85 3.61
CA ALA A 45 20.44 -17.22 3.37
C ALA A 45 19.53 -18.00 2.38
N VAL A 46 19.13 -17.34 1.31
CA VAL A 46 18.29 -17.95 0.28
C VAL A 46 19.16 -18.80 -0.63
N THR A 47 18.85 -20.10 -0.69
CA THR A 47 19.45 -21.07 -1.60
C THR A 47 18.43 -21.50 -2.66
N ASP A 48 18.69 -22.57 -3.37
CA ASP A 48 17.76 -23.19 -4.30
C ASP A 48 16.56 -23.87 -3.59
N THR A 49 16.76 -24.39 -2.38
CA THR A 49 15.75 -25.17 -1.64
C THR A 49 15.48 -24.68 -0.21
N THR A 50 16.18 -23.65 0.26
CA THR A 50 16.03 -23.13 1.62
C THR A 50 16.03 -21.61 1.66
N ALA A 51 15.44 -21.03 2.73
CA ALA A 51 15.53 -19.59 3.03
C ALA A 51 15.33 -19.35 4.53
N THR A 52 15.95 -18.29 5.07
CA THR A 52 15.69 -17.81 6.42
C THR A 52 14.75 -16.59 6.34
N LEU A 53 13.54 -16.74 6.88
CA LEU A 53 12.54 -15.69 6.98
C LEU A 53 12.79 -14.86 8.23
N ASN A 54 12.73 -13.54 8.12
CA ASN A 54 13.06 -12.62 9.20
C ASN A 54 11.91 -11.66 9.51
N GLY A 55 11.87 -11.18 10.74
CA GLY A 55 10.92 -10.14 11.15
C GLY A 55 11.24 -9.55 12.50
N LEU A 56 10.53 -8.48 12.84
CA LEU A 56 10.58 -7.85 14.15
C LEU A 56 9.21 -8.01 14.82
N LEU A 57 9.23 -8.48 16.06
CA LEU A 57 8.04 -8.65 16.87
C LEU A 57 8.19 -7.93 18.21
N ASP A 58 7.21 -7.08 18.55
CA ASP A 58 7.07 -6.46 19.85
C ASP A 58 5.79 -6.97 20.49
N ALA A 59 5.90 -7.67 21.61
CA ALA A 59 4.78 -8.30 22.30
C ALA A 59 3.82 -7.29 22.94
N ASN A 60 4.25 -6.04 23.11
CA ASN A 60 3.44 -4.92 23.60
C ASN A 60 2.57 -5.26 24.82
N GLY A 61 3.21 -5.79 25.87
CA GLY A 61 2.60 -6.04 27.17
C GLY A 61 1.82 -7.33 27.32
N ARG A 62 1.85 -8.26 26.38
CA ARG A 62 1.19 -9.57 26.48
C ARG A 62 1.99 -10.67 25.81
N ASP A 63 1.99 -11.86 26.39
CA ASP A 63 2.59 -13.03 25.75
C ASP A 63 2.02 -13.21 24.35
N THR A 64 2.91 -13.43 23.40
CA THR A 64 2.56 -13.42 21.99
C THR A 64 3.14 -14.64 21.29
N LEU A 65 2.28 -15.40 20.64
CA LEU A 65 2.65 -16.48 19.74
C LEU A 65 2.87 -15.94 18.33
N TYR A 66 3.86 -16.47 17.61
CA TYR A 66 4.15 -16.06 16.24
C TYR A 66 4.56 -17.22 15.35
N ALA A 67 4.38 -17.04 14.05
CA ALA A 67 4.86 -17.93 13.01
C ALA A 67 5.08 -17.14 11.72
N PHE A 68 5.83 -17.69 10.78
CA PHE A 68 5.87 -17.19 9.42
C PHE A 68 4.95 -18.01 8.54
N GLN A 69 4.12 -17.33 7.77
CA GLN A 69 3.35 -17.92 6.68
C GLN A 69 4.10 -17.71 5.37
N TYR A 70 4.18 -18.72 4.51
CA TYR A 70 4.90 -18.65 3.24
C TYR A 70 4.25 -19.52 2.16
N GLY A 71 4.54 -19.22 0.89
CA GLY A 71 4.01 -19.97 -0.26
C GLY A 71 4.26 -19.26 -1.58
N THR A 72 3.94 -19.88 -2.69
CA THR A 72 4.12 -19.30 -4.03
C THR A 72 3.10 -18.22 -4.38
N THR A 73 2.15 -17.96 -3.51
CA THR A 73 1.13 -16.90 -3.65
C THR A 73 0.87 -16.23 -2.31
N THR A 74 0.20 -15.08 -2.32
CA THR A 74 -0.24 -14.36 -1.10
C THR A 74 -1.31 -15.09 -0.28
N ARG A 75 -1.72 -16.30 -0.69
CA ARG A 75 -2.56 -17.20 0.14
C ARG A 75 -1.73 -18.03 1.12
N TYR A 76 -0.44 -18.03 0.96
CA TYR A 76 0.57 -18.69 1.80
C TYR A 76 0.33 -20.19 1.92
N GLY A 77 0.32 -21.11 1.55
CA GLY A 77 0.01 -22.54 1.71
C GLY A 77 0.80 -23.25 2.83
N GLY A 78 1.90 -22.64 3.31
CA GLY A 78 2.76 -23.19 4.37
C GLY A 78 2.87 -22.25 5.58
N GLN A 79 3.25 -22.82 6.73
CA GLN A 79 3.51 -22.08 7.96
C GLN A 79 4.65 -22.75 8.74
N THR A 80 5.53 -21.94 9.33
CA THR A 80 6.56 -22.43 10.24
C THR A 80 5.98 -22.87 11.57
N PRO A 81 6.67 -23.69 12.38
CA PRO A 81 6.26 -23.97 13.73
C PRO A 81 6.00 -22.71 14.54
N THR A 82 4.94 -22.70 15.32
CA THR A 82 4.59 -21.58 16.19
C THR A 82 5.58 -21.47 17.35
N GLN A 83 6.04 -20.25 17.61
CA GLN A 83 6.96 -19.90 18.70
C GLN A 83 6.32 -18.80 19.56
N GLY A 84 6.85 -18.59 20.78
CA GLY A 84 6.38 -17.58 21.72
C GLY A 84 7.45 -16.54 22.05
N ILE A 85 6.98 -15.32 22.40
CA ILE A 85 7.75 -14.33 23.13
C ILE A 85 6.96 -13.82 24.32
N ASP A 86 7.67 -13.45 25.40
CA ASP A 86 7.06 -12.94 26.60
C ASP A 86 6.57 -11.49 26.40
N GLN A 87 5.63 -11.10 27.24
CA GLN A 87 4.89 -9.83 27.17
C GLN A 87 5.74 -8.55 27.09
N HIS A 88 6.96 -8.56 27.63
CA HIS A 88 7.85 -7.38 27.63
C HIS A 88 8.96 -7.44 26.58
N GLN A 89 8.91 -8.41 25.68
CA GLN A 89 9.96 -8.59 24.69
C GLN A 89 9.64 -7.89 23.37
N LYS A 90 10.68 -7.22 22.88
CA LYS A 90 10.76 -6.73 21.51
C LYS A 90 12.05 -7.27 20.89
N ARG A 91 11.95 -8.13 19.89
CA ARG A 91 13.14 -8.73 19.29
C ARG A 91 12.97 -9.08 17.82
N ALA A 92 14.09 -9.20 17.13
CA ALA A 92 14.12 -9.85 15.83
C ALA A 92 13.82 -11.35 16.01
N VAL A 93 13.00 -11.88 15.12
CA VAL A 93 12.60 -13.28 15.05
C VAL A 93 12.91 -13.83 13.67
N SER A 94 13.30 -15.10 13.60
CA SER A 94 13.59 -15.75 12.33
C SER A 94 13.15 -17.20 12.32
N ALA A 95 12.96 -17.76 11.13
CA ALA A 95 12.71 -19.19 10.93
C ALA A 95 13.26 -19.63 9.59
N THR A 96 13.96 -20.77 9.57
CA THR A 96 14.43 -21.38 8.34
C THR A 96 13.33 -22.25 7.75
N VAL A 97 13.08 -22.10 6.46
CA VAL A 97 12.19 -22.95 5.66
C VAL A 97 13.02 -23.77 4.69
N THR A 98 12.63 -25.02 4.48
CA THR A 98 13.32 -25.99 3.63
C THR A 98 12.33 -26.65 2.67
N GLY A 99 12.84 -27.38 1.68
CA GLY A 99 11.98 -28.06 0.69
C GLY A 99 11.32 -27.10 -0.28
N LEU A 100 11.93 -25.96 -0.51
CA LEU A 100 11.46 -24.99 -1.50
C LEU A 100 11.80 -25.47 -2.93
N THR A 101 11.01 -25.03 -3.89
CA THR A 101 11.26 -25.30 -5.32
C THR A 101 12.31 -24.33 -5.84
N PRO A 102 13.37 -24.79 -6.52
CA PRO A 102 14.37 -23.92 -7.13
C PRO A 102 13.78 -22.94 -8.15
N GLY A 103 14.43 -21.76 -8.30
CA GLY A 103 14.06 -20.73 -9.27
C GLY A 103 12.65 -20.14 -9.06
N THR A 104 12.05 -20.29 -7.87
CA THR A 104 10.67 -19.98 -7.59
C THR A 104 10.52 -18.76 -6.69
N VAL A 105 9.58 -17.88 -7.00
CA VAL A 105 9.22 -16.73 -6.14
C VAL A 105 8.29 -17.20 -5.02
N TYR A 106 8.67 -16.90 -3.80
CA TYR A 106 7.88 -17.15 -2.59
C TYR A 106 7.45 -15.84 -1.93
N HIS A 107 6.18 -15.80 -1.52
CA HIS A 107 5.62 -14.80 -0.63
C HIS A 107 5.71 -15.28 0.81
N TYR A 108 5.95 -14.38 1.75
CA TYR A 108 5.93 -14.71 3.18
C TYR A 108 5.59 -13.48 4.02
N ARG A 109 5.09 -13.76 5.23
CA ARG A 109 4.83 -12.74 6.25
C ARG A 109 4.98 -13.30 7.65
N LEU A 110 5.35 -12.45 8.59
CA LEU A 110 5.27 -12.74 10.01
C LEU A 110 3.82 -12.55 10.48
N VAL A 111 3.28 -13.50 11.21
CA VAL A 111 1.97 -13.43 11.86
C VAL A 111 2.12 -13.64 13.36
N ALA A 112 1.29 -12.95 14.15
CA ALA A 112 1.32 -13.03 15.61
C ALA A 112 -0.08 -13.00 16.21
N GLN A 113 -0.25 -13.70 17.35
CA GLN A 113 -1.48 -13.74 18.14
C GLN A 113 -1.13 -13.52 19.60
N GLN A 114 -1.74 -12.53 20.23
CA GLN A 114 -1.58 -12.28 21.66
C GLN A 114 -2.47 -13.17 22.52
N ALA A 115 -1.99 -13.57 23.67
CA ALA A 115 -2.78 -14.29 24.68
C ALA A 115 -4.00 -13.48 25.11
N GLY A 116 -5.17 -14.15 25.11
CA GLY A 116 -6.45 -13.53 25.50
C GLY A 116 -7.04 -12.53 24.51
N ARG A 117 -6.52 -12.44 23.26
CA ARG A 117 -7.11 -11.63 22.18
C ARG A 117 -7.56 -12.48 21.00
N PHE A 118 -8.70 -12.09 20.43
CA PHE A 118 -9.17 -12.64 19.15
C PHE A 118 -8.55 -11.83 18.02
N GLY A 119 -8.02 -12.53 17.01
CA GLY A 119 -7.43 -11.94 15.81
C GLY A 119 -5.95 -12.23 15.66
N VAL A 120 -5.52 -12.25 14.41
CA VAL A 120 -4.13 -12.43 14.00
C VAL A 120 -3.60 -11.10 13.49
N PHE A 121 -2.48 -10.66 14.02
CA PHE A 121 -1.75 -9.50 13.56
C PHE A 121 -0.70 -9.95 12.56
N SER A 122 -0.48 -9.21 11.50
CA SER A 122 0.47 -9.58 10.47
C SER A 122 1.37 -8.41 10.08
N GLY A 123 2.61 -8.70 9.82
CA GLY A 123 3.52 -7.84 9.08
C GLY A 123 3.14 -7.77 7.60
N GLY A 124 3.77 -6.87 6.85
CA GLY A 124 3.58 -6.77 5.41
C GLY A 124 4.02 -8.05 4.69
N ASP A 125 3.43 -8.32 3.52
CA ASP A 125 3.90 -9.35 2.61
C ASP A 125 5.28 -9.00 2.07
N GLN A 126 6.21 -9.96 2.08
CA GLN A 126 7.54 -9.88 1.50
C GLN A 126 7.71 -11.04 0.50
N THR A 127 8.68 -10.90 -0.39
CA THR A 127 9.01 -11.95 -1.36
C THR A 127 10.51 -12.22 -1.38
N PHE A 128 10.85 -13.46 -1.70
CA PHE A 128 12.20 -13.85 -2.11
C PHE A 128 12.12 -14.82 -3.29
N THR A 129 13.23 -14.97 -4.02
CA THR A 129 13.33 -15.95 -5.11
C THR A 129 14.44 -16.93 -4.77
N THR A 130 14.12 -18.22 -4.77
CA THR A 130 15.13 -19.27 -4.60
C THR A 130 16.09 -19.30 -5.78
N ALA A 131 17.35 -19.68 -5.55
CA ALA A 131 18.31 -19.84 -6.62
C ALA A 131 17.85 -20.95 -7.60
N ALA A 132 18.16 -20.80 -8.87
CA ALA A 132 17.97 -21.89 -9.82
C ALA A 132 18.96 -23.03 -9.51
N THR A 133 18.55 -24.29 -9.73
CA THR A 133 19.48 -25.42 -9.64
C THR A 133 20.62 -25.19 -10.63
N PRO A 134 21.91 -25.26 -10.20
CA PRO A 134 23.00 -25.19 -11.15
C PRO A 134 22.83 -26.31 -12.19
N ALA A 135 22.84 -25.96 -13.47
CA ALA A 135 22.88 -26.99 -14.52
C ALA A 135 24.13 -27.85 -14.29
N ALA A 136 23.95 -29.17 -14.19
CA ALA A 136 25.06 -30.10 -14.09
C ALA A 136 26.03 -29.79 -15.22
N ALA A 137 27.30 -29.54 -14.87
CA ALA A 137 28.35 -29.34 -15.86
C ALA A 137 28.38 -30.55 -16.79
N PRO A 138 28.30 -30.39 -18.13
CA PRO A 138 28.41 -31.51 -19.04
C PRO A 138 29.76 -32.19 -18.84
N ALA A 139 29.75 -33.53 -18.70
CA ALA A 139 30.95 -34.33 -18.69
C ALA A 139 31.80 -34.01 -19.93
N PRO A 140 33.16 -34.01 -19.85
CA PRO A 140 34.00 -33.69 -21.00
C PRO A 140 33.74 -34.68 -22.13
N ALA A 141 33.10 -34.18 -23.18
CA ALA A 141 32.86 -34.93 -24.41
C ALA A 141 34.16 -35.01 -25.22
N ALA A 142 34.47 -36.17 -25.77
CA ALA A 142 35.54 -36.38 -26.73
C ALA A 142 35.41 -35.44 -27.95
N PRO A 143 36.49 -35.04 -28.60
CA PRO A 143 36.47 -34.07 -29.68
C PRO A 143 35.69 -34.59 -30.89
N ALA A 144 34.56 -33.97 -31.18
CA ALA A 144 33.78 -34.15 -32.40
C ALA A 144 34.09 -33.06 -33.43
N PRO A 145 33.97 -33.33 -34.74
CA PRO A 145 34.42 -32.44 -35.82
C PRO A 145 33.60 -31.14 -35.84
N ALA A 146 34.25 -30.05 -36.22
CA ALA A 146 33.74 -28.72 -36.26
C ALA A 146 32.49 -28.58 -37.15
N ILE A 147 31.36 -28.20 -36.55
CA ILE A 147 30.15 -27.78 -37.25
C ILE A 147 30.09 -26.23 -37.23
N PRO A 148 29.66 -25.57 -38.31
CA PRO A 148 29.63 -24.08 -38.40
C PRO A 148 28.82 -23.48 -37.26
N ALA A 149 29.30 -22.35 -36.73
CA ALA A 149 28.70 -21.59 -35.64
C ALA A 149 27.22 -21.30 -35.89
N ALA A 150 26.36 -21.91 -35.07
CA ALA A 150 24.95 -21.52 -34.98
C ALA A 150 24.85 -20.12 -34.35
N THR A 151 24.12 -19.24 -35.01
CA THR A 151 23.70 -17.93 -34.51
C THR A 151 23.09 -18.08 -33.13
N PRO A 152 23.44 -17.22 -32.14
CA PRO A 152 22.85 -17.28 -30.80
C PRO A 152 21.32 -17.16 -30.90
N PRO A 153 20.55 -17.92 -30.11
CA PRO A 153 19.10 -17.82 -30.12
C PRO A 153 18.70 -16.39 -29.74
N THR A 154 17.92 -15.77 -30.59
CA THR A 154 17.29 -14.46 -30.33
C THR A 154 16.54 -14.59 -29.00
N ALA A 155 16.96 -13.81 -27.99
CA ALA A 155 16.28 -13.77 -26.70
C ALA A 155 14.78 -13.49 -26.96
N LEU A 156 13.89 -14.31 -26.41
CA LEU A 156 12.46 -14.01 -26.43
C LEU A 156 12.27 -12.57 -25.93
N PRO A 157 11.46 -11.75 -26.60
CA PRO A 157 11.19 -10.40 -26.11
C PRO A 157 10.61 -10.51 -24.70
N ALA A 158 11.20 -9.79 -23.76
CA ALA A 158 10.68 -9.72 -22.39
C ALA A 158 9.20 -9.34 -22.44
N ALA A 159 8.34 -10.12 -21.80
CA ALA A 159 6.92 -9.84 -21.77
C ALA A 159 6.65 -8.40 -21.32
N ALA A 160 5.79 -7.68 -22.04
CA ALA A 160 5.46 -6.30 -21.70
C ALA A 160 4.92 -6.22 -20.26
N PRO A 161 5.31 -5.20 -19.47
CA PRO A 161 4.88 -5.07 -18.09
C PRO A 161 3.36 -4.94 -18.02
N VAL A 162 2.72 -5.75 -17.17
CA VAL A 162 1.26 -5.83 -17.00
C VAL A 162 0.86 -5.35 -15.61
N ALA A 163 -0.16 -4.49 -15.54
CA ALA A 163 -0.73 -4.06 -14.27
C ALA A 163 -1.52 -5.21 -13.62
N ALA A 164 -1.32 -5.44 -12.32
CA ALA A 164 -2.04 -6.45 -11.54
C ALA A 164 -2.87 -5.80 -10.44
N LEU A 165 -4.17 -6.13 -10.38
CA LEU A 165 -5.14 -5.52 -9.48
C LEU A 165 -4.68 -5.58 -8.02
N GLY A 166 -4.58 -4.41 -7.40
CA GLY A 166 -4.18 -4.24 -6.00
C GLY A 166 -2.75 -4.65 -5.67
N THR A 167 -1.93 -5.01 -6.66
CA THR A 167 -0.55 -5.48 -6.46
C THR A 167 0.45 -4.56 -7.15
N SER A 168 0.27 -4.31 -8.43
CA SER A 168 1.18 -3.50 -9.23
C SER A 168 0.47 -2.64 -10.25
N VAL A 169 1.15 -1.58 -10.64
CA VAL A 169 0.72 -0.66 -11.69
C VAL A 169 1.83 -0.53 -12.73
N VAL A 170 1.47 -0.19 -13.95
CA VAL A 170 2.45 0.12 -15.00
C VAL A 170 2.60 1.62 -15.12
N VAL A 171 3.83 2.10 -15.10
CA VAL A 171 4.18 3.50 -15.25
C VAL A 171 5.01 3.69 -16.51
N ALA A 172 4.60 4.63 -17.35
CA ALA A 172 5.26 4.96 -18.60
C ALA A 172 5.60 6.47 -18.62
N PRO A 173 6.87 6.87 -18.71
CA PRO A 173 7.21 8.27 -18.86
C PRO A 173 6.69 8.78 -20.22
N VAL A 174 5.94 9.90 -20.19
CA VAL A 174 5.39 10.52 -21.42
C VAL A 174 6.31 11.64 -21.91
N LYS A 175 6.82 12.42 -20.97
CA LYS A 175 7.80 13.50 -21.27
C LYS A 175 8.59 13.88 -20.01
N GLY A 176 9.78 14.41 -20.21
CA GLY A 176 10.65 14.89 -19.14
C GLY A 176 11.12 13.81 -18.19
N THR A 177 11.59 14.18 -17.01
CA THR A 177 12.13 13.26 -16.01
C THR A 177 11.07 12.89 -15.00
N VAL A 178 10.82 11.60 -14.84
CA VAL A 178 9.97 11.00 -13.82
C VAL A 178 10.84 10.18 -12.91
N LEU A 179 10.68 10.37 -11.58
CA LEU A 179 11.38 9.58 -10.59
C LEU A 179 10.36 8.68 -9.86
N VAL A 180 10.76 7.48 -9.52
CA VAL A 180 9.96 6.52 -8.76
C VAL A 180 10.70 6.11 -7.50
N LYS A 181 9.96 6.01 -6.39
CA LYS A 181 10.41 5.42 -5.14
C LYS A 181 9.46 4.28 -4.79
N VAL A 182 9.94 3.05 -4.87
CA VAL A 182 9.16 1.88 -4.46
C VAL A 182 9.09 1.78 -2.94
N PRO A 183 8.07 1.13 -2.36
CA PRO A 183 8.00 0.88 -0.93
C PRO A 183 9.28 0.20 -0.42
N GLY A 184 9.81 0.68 0.70
CA GLY A 184 11.06 0.17 1.29
C GLY A 184 12.35 0.74 0.70
N ALA A 185 12.34 1.36 -0.48
CA ALA A 185 13.54 1.96 -1.04
C ALA A 185 13.99 3.22 -0.28
N ALA A 186 15.32 3.41 -0.15
CA ALA A 186 15.87 4.59 0.52
C ALA A 186 15.66 5.88 -0.29
N GLY A 187 15.69 5.83 -1.62
CA GLY A 187 15.69 6.99 -2.51
C GLY A 187 14.76 6.86 -3.71
N PHE A 188 14.75 7.92 -4.52
CA PHE A 188 14.11 7.95 -5.81
C PHE A 188 15.08 7.49 -6.90
N VAL A 189 14.57 6.72 -7.86
CA VAL A 189 15.31 6.27 -9.04
C VAL A 189 14.63 6.87 -10.28
N ALA A 190 15.40 7.28 -11.27
CA ALA A 190 14.86 7.78 -12.54
C ALA A 190 14.16 6.62 -13.27
N LEU A 191 12.95 6.89 -13.75
CA LEU A 191 12.25 5.97 -14.64
C LEU A 191 12.91 6.08 -16.02
N GLY A 192 13.46 4.96 -16.51
CA GLY A 192 13.99 4.87 -17.89
C GLY A 192 12.89 5.11 -18.92
N GLY A 193 13.27 5.24 -20.19
CA GLY A 193 12.31 5.50 -21.29
C GLY A 193 11.28 4.39 -21.55
N ALA A 194 11.45 3.20 -20.96
CA ALA A 194 10.54 2.08 -21.12
C ALA A 194 9.44 2.06 -20.05
N ASN A 195 8.35 1.36 -20.35
CA ASN A 195 7.31 1.06 -19.37
C ASN A 195 7.88 0.22 -18.21
N ALA A 196 7.56 0.58 -16.98
CA ALA A 196 7.99 -0.14 -15.80
C ALA A 196 6.79 -0.59 -14.96
N GLN A 197 6.84 -1.82 -14.47
CA GLN A 197 5.90 -2.30 -13.47
C GLN A 197 6.41 -1.93 -12.09
N VAL A 198 5.56 -1.25 -11.30
CA VAL A 198 5.90 -0.85 -9.93
C VAL A 198 4.83 -1.31 -8.95
N PRO A 199 5.19 -1.70 -7.71
CA PRO A 199 4.21 -2.14 -6.73
C PRO A 199 3.28 -0.99 -6.30
N THR A 200 2.07 -1.34 -5.88
CA THR A 200 1.19 -0.37 -5.21
C THR A 200 1.87 0.14 -3.94
N GLY A 201 1.66 1.43 -3.63
CA GLY A 201 2.40 2.11 -2.58
C GLY A 201 3.61 2.88 -3.08
N ALA A 202 4.03 2.69 -4.33
CA ALA A 202 5.10 3.48 -4.94
C ALA A 202 4.78 4.99 -4.97
N ILE A 203 5.82 5.81 -4.82
CA ILE A 203 5.74 7.27 -4.89
C ILE A 203 6.39 7.71 -6.20
N LEU A 204 5.67 8.51 -6.98
CA LEU A 204 6.14 9.08 -8.24
C LEU A 204 6.37 10.58 -8.07
N ASP A 205 7.49 11.08 -8.58
CA ASP A 205 7.81 12.49 -8.68
C ASP A 205 7.77 12.92 -10.16
N THR A 206 6.72 13.66 -10.50
CA THR A 206 6.45 14.18 -11.85
C THR A 206 6.60 15.69 -11.94
N ARG A 207 7.32 16.31 -10.99
CA ARG A 207 7.52 17.78 -10.99
C ARG A 207 8.27 18.27 -12.24
N LYS A 208 9.12 17.43 -12.82
CA LYS A 208 9.91 17.70 -14.03
C LYS A 208 9.50 16.86 -15.24
N GLY A 209 8.37 16.15 -15.16
CA GLY A 209 7.91 15.25 -16.20
C GLY A 209 6.43 14.96 -16.15
N GLN A 210 6.01 14.06 -17.02
CA GLN A 210 4.65 13.54 -17.11
C GLN A 210 4.72 12.03 -17.21
N VAL A 211 3.84 11.34 -16.49
CA VAL A 211 3.74 9.88 -16.47
C VAL A 211 2.34 9.44 -16.89
N ALA A 212 2.24 8.40 -17.69
CA ALA A 212 1.04 7.60 -17.87
C ALA A 212 1.05 6.49 -16.82
N LEU A 213 -0.02 6.39 -16.05
CA LEU A 213 -0.24 5.40 -15.02
C LEU A 213 -1.34 4.46 -15.49
N THR A 214 -1.01 3.21 -15.75
CA THR A 214 -1.96 2.16 -16.10
C THR A 214 -2.18 1.25 -14.90
N THR A 215 -3.44 1.04 -14.53
CA THR A 215 -3.85 0.21 -13.40
C THR A 215 -4.88 -0.82 -13.84
N ALA A 216 -4.92 -1.97 -13.17
CA ALA A 216 -5.84 -3.04 -13.49
C ALA A 216 -7.25 -2.75 -12.96
N LEU A 217 -8.24 -3.22 -13.68
CA LEU A 217 -9.65 -3.30 -13.30
C LEU A 217 -10.03 -4.77 -13.14
N ASP A 218 -11.23 -5.03 -12.61
CA ASP A 218 -11.81 -6.36 -12.59
C ASP A 218 -11.96 -6.91 -14.03
N GLY A 219 -11.84 -8.22 -14.16
CA GLY A 219 -11.99 -8.91 -15.46
C GLY A 219 -10.82 -8.68 -16.43
N GLY A 220 -9.61 -8.41 -15.92
CA GLY A 220 -8.41 -8.28 -16.75
C GLY A 220 -8.32 -6.99 -17.58
N ARG A 221 -9.28 -6.09 -17.43
CA ARG A 221 -9.27 -4.78 -18.10
C ARG A 221 -8.27 -3.83 -17.41
N THR A 222 -7.90 -2.78 -18.10
CA THR A 222 -7.02 -1.73 -17.55
C THR A 222 -7.65 -0.35 -17.73
N GLN A 223 -7.15 0.60 -16.96
CA GLN A 223 -7.45 2.02 -17.08
C GLN A 223 -6.16 2.81 -17.04
N THR A 224 -6.11 3.94 -17.72
CA THR A 224 -4.92 4.79 -17.78
C THR A 224 -5.27 6.24 -17.49
N ALA A 225 -4.45 6.87 -16.65
CA ALA A 225 -4.49 8.31 -16.42
C ALA A 225 -3.09 8.90 -16.54
N THR A 226 -3.00 10.18 -16.93
CA THR A 226 -1.73 10.90 -16.98
C THR A 226 -1.63 11.86 -15.81
N PHE A 227 -0.42 11.93 -15.22
CA PHE A 227 -0.13 12.82 -14.09
C PHE A 227 1.12 13.63 -14.32
N GLU A 228 1.11 14.90 -13.91
CA GLU A 228 2.26 15.81 -14.02
C GLU A 228 2.30 16.84 -12.90
N ARG A 229 3.46 17.52 -12.75
CA ARG A 229 3.68 18.68 -11.87
C ARG A 229 3.49 18.42 -10.38
N GLY A 230 3.68 17.17 -9.94
CA GLY A 230 3.49 16.82 -8.54
C GLY A 230 4.29 15.62 -8.08
N VAL A 231 4.19 15.36 -6.78
CA VAL A 231 4.65 14.13 -6.16
C VAL A 231 3.42 13.43 -5.58
N PHE A 232 3.26 12.16 -5.89
CA PHE A 232 2.09 11.41 -5.43
C PHE A 232 2.42 9.94 -5.17
N GLN A 233 1.64 9.33 -4.31
CA GLN A 233 1.68 7.89 -4.03
C GLN A 233 0.46 7.22 -4.67
N VAL A 234 0.68 6.09 -5.32
CA VAL A 234 -0.38 5.27 -5.91
C VAL A 234 -0.75 4.16 -4.95
N ARG A 235 -2.04 3.97 -4.70
CA ARG A 235 -2.58 2.81 -3.99
C ARG A 235 -3.77 2.26 -4.75
N GLN A 236 -3.90 0.94 -4.78
CA GLN A 236 -5.06 0.25 -5.32
C GLN A 236 -5.41 -0.92 -4.41
N SER A 237 -6.69 -1.09 -4.08
CA SER A 237 -7.17 -2.22 -3.30
C SER A 237 -7.59 -3.36 -4.24
N LYS A 238 -7.36 -4.60 -3.82
CA LYS A 238 -7.86 -5.80 -4.52
C LYS A 238 -9.40 -5.86 -4.52
N THR A 239 -10.04 -5.36 -3.45
CA THR A 239 -11.50 -5.39 -3.27
C THR A 239 -12.20 -4.13 -3.78
N GLY A 240 -11.46 -3.14 -4.29
CA GLY A 240 -11.98 -1.84 -4.71
C GLY A 240 -12.44 -1.78 -6.17
N HIS A 241 -12.63 -2.91 -6.83
CA HIS A 241 -13.07 -2.98 -8.25
C HIS A 241 -12.22 -2.10 -9.18
N GLY A 242 -10.90 -2.04 -8.94
CA GLY A 242 -9.97 -1.24 -9.73
C GLY A 242 -9.92 0.25 -9.36
N LEU A 243 -10.61 0.68 -8.31
CA LEU A 243 -10.50 2.06 -7.83
C LEU A 243 -9.07 2.36 -7.40
N THR A 244 -8.48 3.41 -7.98
CA THR A 244 -7.08 3.77 -7.75
C THR A 244 -7.00 5.09 -7.00
N ASP A 245 -6.37 5.05 -5.84
CA ASP A 245 -6.16 6.19 -4.95
C ASP A 245 -4.81 6.83 -5.21
N ILE A 246 -4.82 8.14 -5.45
CA ILE A 246 -3.66 8.99 -5.73
C ILE A 246 -3.49 9.97 -4.57
N PHE A 247 -2.54 9.74 -3.70
CA PHE A 247 -2.29 10.61 -2.55
C PHE A 247 -1.23 11.65 -2.87
N LEU A 248 -1.54 12.93 -2.74
CA LEU A 248 -0.54 13.99 -2.86
C LEU A 248 0.56 13.79 -1.81
N ARG A 249 1.81 13.85 -2.27
CA ARG A 249 3.02 13.71 -1.46
C ARG A 249 3.95 14.91 -1.69
N GLY A 250 5.11 14.89 -1.05
CA GLY A 250 6.07 16.01 -1.06
C GLY A 250 5.87 16.95 0.12
N PRO A 251 6.71 18.00 0.23
CA PRO A 251 6.67 18.91 1.36
C PRO A 251 5.29 19.55 1.54
N ALA A 252 4.77 19.52 2.76
CA ALA A 252 3.54 20.23 3.10
C ALA A 252 3.71 21.74 2.84
N PRO A 253 2.62 22.47 2.55
CA PRO A 253 2.66 23.92 2.46
C PRO A 253 3.22 24.49 3.78
N ALA A 254 4.28 25.32 3.70
CA ALA A 254 4.82 26.00 4.87
C ALA A 254 3.86 27.11 5.27
N CYS A 255 3.07 26.85 6.30
CA CYS A 255 2.08 27.79 6.84
C CYS A 255 2.71 28.48 8.06
N GLY A 256 3.35 29.64 7.85
CA GLY A 256 3.91 30.43 8.93
C GLY A 256 2.82 30.97 9.86
N THR A 257 2.90 30.65 11.15
CA THR A 257 2.32 31.49 12.20
C THR A 257 3.28 32.66 12.38
N SER A 258 3.03 33.80 11.74
CA SER A 258 3.72 35.04 12.07
C SER A 258 3.24 35.47 13.47
N ARG A 259 3.90 34.98 14.53
CA ARG A 259 3.91 35.73 15.76
C ARG A 259 4.87 36.91 15.52
N ALA A 260 4.31 38.07 15.35
CA ALA A 260 5.03 39.32 15.33
C ALA A 260 5.57 39.54 16.75
N THR A 261 6.79 39.09 17.03
CA THR A 261 7.64 39.67 18.08
C THR A 261 8.45 40.76 17.40
N GLY A 262 8.20 41.99 17.82
CA GLY A 262 8.72 43.20 17.22
C GLY A 262 10.24 43.17 17.00
N ARG A 263 10.58 43.29 15.72
CA ARG A 263 11.72 43.97 15.11
C ARG A 263 11.58 43.82 13.60
N ALA A 264 11.56 44.96 12.92
CA ALA A 264 11.44 45.02 11.46
C ALA A 264 12.64 44.35 10.80
N ALA A 265 12.50 43.06 10.46
CA ALA A 265 13.40 42.36 9.52
C ALA A 265 12.68 42.33 8.17
N ALA A 266 13.37 42.76 7.12
CA ALA A 266 12.89 42.76 5.75
C ALA A 266 12.29 41.41 5.41
N VAL A 267 10.95 41.33 5.34
CA VAL A 267 10.21 40.13 4.96
C VAL A 267 10.38 39.92 3.46
N THR A 268 11.38 39.13 3.07
CA THR A 268 11.42 38.58 1.74
C THR A 268 10.14 37.75 1.56
N LYS A 269 9.22 38.22 0.72
CA LYS A 269 7.97 37.52 0.34
C LYS A 269 8.33 36.21 -0.37
N ARG A 270 8.72 35.17 0.36
CA ARG A 270 8.81 33.81 -0.19
C ARG A 270 7.41 33.39 -0.60
N LYS A 271 7.21 33.14 -1.90
CA LYS A 271 5.95 32.56 -2.38
C LYS A 271 5.64 31.31 -1.56
N PRO A 272 4.43 31.19 -0.98
CA PRO A 272 4.07 30.03 -0.16
C PRO A 272 4.24 28.75 -1.00
N LYS A 273 5.01 27.81 -0.51
CA LYS A 273 5.21 26.51 -1.18
C LYS A 273 3.85 25.83 -1.24
N LYS A 274 3.35 25.55 -2.43
CA LYS A 274 2.14 24.78 -2.69
C LYS A 274 2.50 23.37 -3.14
N ARG A 275 1.71 22.39 -2.75
CA ARG A 275 1.78 21.02 -3.24
C ARG A 275 0.65 20.84 -4.24
N GLN A 276 0.95 20.44 -5.47
CA GLN A 276 -0.07 20.32 -6.51
C GLN A 276 0.13 19.05 -7.32
N LEU A 277 -0.92 18.58 -7.98
CA LEU A 277 -0.92 17.50 -8.93
C LEU A 277 -1.94 17.81 -10.02
N TRP A 278 -1.53 17.65 -11.27
CA TRP A 278 -2.39 17.71 -12.43
C TRP A 278 -2.68 16.28 -12.87
N GLY A 279 -3.94 15.98 -13.12
CA GLY A 279 -4.39 14.68 -13.58
C GLY A 279 -5.32 14.81 -14.78
N ARG A 280 -5.27 13.81 -15.66
CA ARG A 280 -6.19 13.63 -16.77
C ARG A 280 -6.48 12.16 -16.95
N ASP A 281 -7.76 11.79 -17.03
CA ASP A 281 -8.19 10.44 -17.33
C ASP A 281 -9.24 10.41 -18.44
N LYS A 282 -9.48 9.24 -19.03
CA LYS A 282 -10.45 9.01 -20.12
C LYS A 282 -11.58 8.06 -19.67
N GLY A 283 -12.11 8.26 -18.44
CA GLY A 283 -13.22 7.46 -17.92
C GLY A 283 -12.84 6.40 -16.89
N GLY A 284 -11.64 6.52 -16.34
CA GLY A 284 -11.15 5.63 -15.28
C GLY A 284 -11.78 5.87 -13.91
N ARG A 285 -11.40 5.04 -12.95
CA ARG A 285 -11.81 5.09 -11.55
C ARG A 285 -10.65 5.58 -10.69
N PHE A 286 -10.43 6.88 -10.66
CA PHE A 286 -9.37 7.49 -9.87
C PHE A 286 -9.92 8.39 -8.76
N ARG A 287 -9.26 8.38 -7.60
CA ARG A 287 -9.49 9.35 -6.52
C ARG A 287 -8.20 10.07 -6.18
N THR A 288 -8.22 11.39 -6.14
CA THR A 288 -7.07 12.19 -5.72
C THR A 288 -7.31 12.71 -4.30
N HIS A 289 -6.39 12.35 -3.40
CA HIS A 289 -6.43 12.73 -2.00
C HIS A 289 -5.49 13.92 -1.76
N GLY A 290 -6.08 15.07 -1.46
CA GLY A 290 -5.38 16.20 -0.85
C GLY A 290 -5.49 16.13 0.67
N SER A 291 -4.95 17.14 1.37
CA SER A 291 -4.98 17.19 2.84
C SER A 291 -6.39 17.33 3.41
N ASN A 292 -7.31 17.99 2.70
CA ASN A 292 -8.64 18.37 3.22
C ASN A 292 -9.79 17.91 2.31
N SER A 293 -9.50 17.28 1.19
CA SER A 293 -10.54 16.77 0.29
C SER A 293 -10.11 15.52 -0.48
N VAL A 294 -11.11 14.76 -0.91
CA VAL A 294 -10.97 13.64 -1.83
C VAL A 294 -11.76 13.97 -3.09
N ALA A 295 -11.06 14.01 -4.22
CA ALA A 295 -11.65 14.28 -5.53
C ALA A 295 -11.80 12.95 -6.30
N THR A 296 -13.03 12.52 -6.54
CA THR A 296 -13.34 11.34 -7.38
C THR A 296 -13.58 11.80 -8.79
N VAL A 297 -12.84 11.26 -9.74
CA VAL A 297 -12.81 11.69 -11.14
C VAL A 297 -13.28 10.58 -12.06
N ARG A 298 -13.88 10.97 -13.19
CA ARG A 298 -14.31 10.05 -14.24
C ARG A 298 -14.33 10.79 -15.57
N GLY A 299 -13.37 10.49 -16.45
CA GLY A 299 -13.29 11.13 -17.77
C GLY A 299 -13.03 12.65 -17.71
N THR A 300 -12.05 13.07 -16.90
CA THR A 300 -11.85 14.48 -16.58
C THR A 300 -10.40 14.94 -16.65
N SER A 301 -10.21 16.27 -16.66
CA SER A 301 -8.92 16.91 -16.42
C SER A 301 -9.04 17.86 -15.24
N TRP A 302 -8.20 17.66 -14.22
CA TRP A 302 -8.30 18.38 -12.96
C TRP A 302 -6.92 18.73 -12.36
N ILE A 303 -6.94 19.65 -11.41
CA ILE A 303 -5.78 20.04 -10.62
C ILE A 303 -6.18 19.98 -9.15
N THR A 304 -5.42 19.25 -8.35
CA THR A 304 -5.54 19.28 -6.90
C THR A 304 -4.36 20.05 -6.32
N THR A 305 -4.63 21.05 -5.49
CA THR A 305 -3.61 21.90 -4.89
C THR A 305 -3.84 22.04 -3.39
N ASP A 306 -2.87 21.62 -2.59
CA ASP A 306 -2.83 21.91 -1.16
C ASP A 306 -2.11 23.22 -0.91
N THR A 307 -2.73 24.06 -0.11
CA THR A 307 -2.24 25.36 0.36
C THR A 307 -2.46 25.48 1.86
N CYS A 308 -1.98 26.57 2.46
CA CYS A 308 -2.24 26.86 3.88
C CYS A 308 -3.72 27.06 4.21
N THR A 309 -4.52 27.47 3.24
CA THR A 309 -5.96 27.71 3.44
C THR A 309 -6.81 26.45 3.25
N GLY A 310 -6.24 25.36 2.72
CA GLY A 310 -6.94 24.10 2.45
C GLY A 310 -6.55 23.45 1.14
N THR A 311 -7.37 22.49 0.69
CA THR A 311 -7.22 21.79 -0.58
C THR A 311 -8.16 22.37 -1.62
N ARG A 312 -7.63 22.89 -2.73
CA ARG A 312 -8.40 23.36 -3.88
C ARG A 312 -8.39 22.31 -4.98
N THR A 313 -9.57 21.93 -5.44
CA THR A 313 -9.75 21.14 -6.66
C THR A 313 -10.29 22.05 -7.76
N THR A 314 -9.56 22.16 -8.86
CA THR A 314 -9.96 22.91 -10.07
C THR A 314 -10.19 21.94 -11.21
N VAL A 315 -11.34 22.03 -11.88
CA VAL A 315 -11.71 21.17 -13.00
C VAL A 315 -11.50 21.91 -14.31
N LYS A 316 -10.75 21.31 -15.23
CA LYS A 316 -10.44 21.87 -16.56
C LYS A 316 -11.35 21.31 -17.64
N ALA A 317 -11.76 20.05 -17.51
CA ALA A 317 -12.69 19.38 -18.41
C ALA A 317 -13.51 18.35 -17.63
N GLY A 318 -14.78 18.15 -18.00
CA GLY A 318 -15.69 17.20 -17.36
C GLY A 318 -16.21 17.67 -16.01
N ALA A 319 -16.41 16.75 -15.08
CA ALA A 319 -16.90 17.03 -13.73
C ALA A 319 -16.21 16.13 -12.69
N VAL A 320 -15.97 16.67 -11.50
CA VAL A 320 -15.30 15.98 -10.39
C VAL A 320 -16.19 16.05 -9.14
N SER A 321 -16.41 14.91 -8.50
CA SER A 321 -17.08 14.84 -7.20
C SER A 321 -16.04 15.05 -6.10
N VAL A 322 -16.13 16.15 -5.36
CA VAL A 322 -15.19 16.53 -4.30
C VAL A 322 -15.86 16.36 -2.94
N ARG A 323 -15.35 15.41 -2.16
CA ARG A 323 -15.73 15.24 -0.75
C ARG A 323 -14.83 16.12 0.12
N ASP A 324 -15.43 17.08 0.82
CA ASP A 324 -14.79 17.87 1.87
C ASP A 324 -14.74 17.03 3.14
N VAL A 325 -13.52 16.75 3.62
CA VAL A 325 -13.30 15.85 4.76
C VAL A 325 -13.81 16.46 6.06
N HIS A 326 -13.64 17.77 6.24
CA HIS A 326 -13.99 18.46 7.48
C HIS A 326 -15.47 18.81 7.58
N ARG A 327 -16.12 19.10 6.44
CA ARG A 327 -17.54 19.44 6.38
C ARG A 327 -18.44 18.25 6.10
N HIS A 328 -17.87 17.05 5.90
CA HIS A 328 -18.57 15.80 5.59
C HIS A 328 -19.57 15.91 4.43
N ARG A 329 -19.32 16.84 3.48
CA ARG A 329 -20.18 17.06 2.32
C ARG A 329 -19.46 16.76 1.01
N THR A 330 -20.24 16.39 0.00
CA THR A 330 -19.76 16.17 -1.36
C THR A 330 -20.32 17.25 -2.28
N VAL A 331 -19.45 17.83 -3.11
CA VAL A 331 -19.76 18.88 -4.06
C VAL A 331 -19.36 18.44 -5.45
N LEU A 332 -20.26 18.56 -6.43
CA LEU A 332 -19.93 18.34 -7.84
C LEU A 332 -19.33 19.63 -8.42
N VAL A 333 -18.08 19.57 -8.86
CA VAL A 333 -17.37 20.67 -9.49
C VAL A 333 -17.30 20.41 -10.99
N ARG A 334 -17.81 21.31 -11.80
CA ARG A 334 -17.84 21.24 -13.26
C ARG A 334 -16.63 21.95 -13.88
N ALA A 335 -16.38 21.71 -15.17
CA ALA A 335 -15.34 22.39 -15.95
C ALA A 335 -15.40 23.92 -15.78
N GLY A 336 -14.25 24.57 -15.68
CA GLY A 336 -14.12 26.02 -15.43
C GLY A 336 -14.23 26.43 -13.96
N HIS A 337 -14.73 25.56 -13.08
CA HIS A 337 -14.95 25.87 -11.66
C HIS A 337 -13.91 25.23 -10.73
N SER A 338 -13.90 25.71 -9.49
CA SER A 338 -13.08 25.13 -8.42
C SER A 338 -13.80 25.10 -7.09
N TYR A 339 -13.44 24.13 -6.24
CA TYR A 339 -13.89 24.03 -4.86
C TYR A 339 -12.70 24.09 -3.90
N LEU A 340 -12.82 24.85 -2.81
CA LEU A 340 -11.84 24.93 -1.74
C LEU A 340 -12.39 24.25 -0.48
N ALA A 341 -11.87 23.07 -0.17
CA ALA A 341 -12.06 22.44 1.14
C ALA A 341 -11.09 23.09 2.13
N ARG A 342 -11.63 23.94 3.01
CA ARG A 342 -10.83 24.73 3.96
C ARG A 342 -10.19 23.85 5.02
N ARG A 343 -8.99 24.22 5.44
CA ARG A 343 -8.34 23.67 6.63
C ARG A 343 -9.11 24.17 7.87
N ARG A 344 -9.26 23.32 8.89
CA ARG A 344 -9.67 23.74 10.24
C ARG A 344 -8.51 24.38 10.98
#